data_dc5518189b199875a9e8faa8d91204f4
#
_entry.id   dc5518189b199875a9e8faa8d91204f4
#
_cell.length_a   1.000
_cell.length_b   1.000
_cell.length_c   1.000
_cell.angle_alpha   90.00
_cell.angle_beta   90.00
_cell.angle_gamma   90.00
#
_symmetry.space_group_name_H-M   'P 1'
#
loop_
_entity.id
_entity.type
_entity.pdbx_description
1 polymer ?
#
loop_
_entity_poly.entity_id
_entity_poly.type
_entity_poly.pdbx_seq_one_letter_code
_entity_poly.pdbx_strand_id
1 'polypeptide(L)'
;MTPANQSSPARSTRQRTAVASLLAEVDDFRSAQELHDLLKHRGDSVGLTTVYRTLQSLADAGEIDVLRTDDGEAVYRRCSSGHHHHLVCRSCGRTVEVEGPAVERWADGVAREHGFVDVAHTLEIFGTCAVCAAAQAAAAQATQAE
;
A
#
# COMPACT_ATOMS: atom_id res chain seq x y z
N MET A 1 25.24 27.77 15.29
CA MET A 1 23.82 27.48 15.60
C MET A 1 23.06 27.45 14.29
N THR A 2 22.71 26.28 13.81
CA THR A 2 21.87 26.12 12.63
C THR A 2 20.42 26.31 13.09
N PRO A 3 19.60 27.18 12.47
CA PRO A 3 18.22 27.32 12.88
C PRO A 3 17.48 26.02 12.53
N ALA A 4 16.88 25.42 13.53
CA ALA A 4 15.94 24.31 13.32
C ALA A 4 14.82 24.82 12.41
N ASN A 5 14.68 24.22 11.24
CA ASN A 5 13.61 24.49 10.28
C ASN A 5 12.28 24.05 10.90
N GLN A 6 11.68 24.92 11.71
CA GLN A 6 10.32 24.72 12.20
C GLN A 6 9.36 25.00 11.06
N SER A 7 8.96 23.95 10.36
CA SER A 7 7.86 24.04 9.40
C SER A 7 6.62 24.54 10.15
N SER A 8 6.00 25.63 9.66
CA SER A 8 4.82 26.20 10.30
C SER A 8 3.68 25.17 10.33
N PRO A 9 2.83 25.16 11.35
CA PRO A 9 1.70 24.20 11.45
C PRO A 9 0.79 24.20 10.21
N ALA A 10 0.57 25.35 9.61
CA ALA A 10 -0.24 25.50 8.39
C ALA A 10 0.39 24.77 7.18
N ARG A 11 1.73 24.81 7.05
CA ARG A 11 2.46 24.11 5.98
C ARG A 11 2.39 22.60 6.17
N SER A 12 2.58 22.12 7.38
CA SER A 12 2.49 20.71 7.74
C SER A 12 1.09 20.14 7.45
N THR A 13 0.04 20.87 7.80
CA THR A 13 -1.35 20.47 7.51
C THR A 13 -1.64 20.41 6.02
N ARG A 14 -1.14 21.38 5.25
CA ARG A 14 -1.31 21.41 3.79
C ARG A 14 -0.62 20.22 3.12
N GLN A 15 0.59 19.90 3.56
CA GLN A 15 1.35 18.75 3.05
C GLN A 15 0.66 17.43 3.37
N ARG A 16 0.16 17.25 4.60
CA ARG A 16 -0.63 16.08 4.99
C ARG A 16 -1.89 15.93 4.15
N THR A 17 -2.60 17.03 3.92
CA THR A 17 -3.81 17.05 3.08
C THR A 17 -3.48 16.66 1.64
N ALA A 18 -2.39 17.14 1.08
CA ALA A 18 -1.96 16.79 -0.28
C ALA A 18 -1.68 15.29 -0.43
N VAL A 19 -0.97 14.69 0.52
CA VAL A 19 -0.70 13.24 0.53
C VAL A 19 -1.99 12.44 0.68
N ALA A 20 -2.84 12.80 1.61
CA ALA A 20 -4.12 12.11 1.86
C ALA A 20 -5.06 12.20 0.65
N SER A 21 -5.12 13.36 -0.02
CA SER A 21 -5.90 13.58 -1.23
C SER A 21 -5.41 12.70 -2.39
N LEU A 22 -4.09 12.61 -2.57
CA LEU A 22 -3.52 11.73 -3.60
C LEU A 22 -3.86 10.26 -3.33
N LEU A 23 -3.72 9.80 -2.10
CA LEU A 23 -4.05 8.42 -1.72
C LEU A 23 -5.52 8.07 -1.97
N ALA A 24 -6.43 9.05 -1.84
CA ALA A 24 -7.84 8.86 -2.14
C ALA A 24 -8.12 8.64 -3.64
N GLU A 25 -7.23 9.08 -4.51
CA GLU A 25 -7.35 8.98 -5.98
C GLU A 25 -6.62 7.75 -6.55
N VAL A 26 -5.70 7.16 -5.79
CA VAL A 26 -4.88 6.03 -6.24
C VAL A 26 -5.51 4.72 -5.78
N ASP A 27 -5.76 3.82 -6.72
CA ASP A 27 -6.47 2.56 -6.46
C ASP A 27 -5.54 1.41 -6.06
N ASP A 28 -4.25 1.50 -6.36
CA ASP A 28 -3.27 0.45 -6.11
C ASP A 28 -2.29 0.82 -5.00
N PHE A 29 -1.60 -0.17 -4.45
CA PHE A 29 -0.47 0.08 -3.57
C PHE A 29 0.64 0.81 -4.31
N ARG A 30 1.17 1.87 -3.71
CA ARG A 30 2.25 2.69 -4.25
C ARG A 30 3.33 2.91 -3.21
N SER A 31 4.59 2.92 -3.66
CA SER A 31 5.72 3.29 -2.81
C SER A 31 5.71 4.79 -2.46
N ALA A 32 6.43 5.16 -1.43
CA ALA A 32 6.61 6.57 -1.07
C ALA A 32 7.25 7.37 -2.20
N GLN A 33 8.19 6.77 -2.95
CA GLN A 33 8.83 7.42 -4.09
C GLN A 33 7.83 7.66 -5.23
N GLU A 34 7.02 6.68 -5.56
CA GLU A 34 5.97 6.83 -6.58
C GLU A 34 4.95 7.90 -6.19
N LEU A 35 4.53 7.92 -4.93
CA LEU A 35 3.60 8.94 -4.42
C LEU A 35 4.23 10.34 -4.45
N HIS A 36 5.50 10.44 -4.10
CA HIS A 36 6.25 11.70 -4.21
C HIS A 36 6.31 12.20 -5.65
N ASP A 37 6.59 11.33 -6.61
CA ASP A 37 6.63 11.67 -8.02
C ASP A 37 5.25 12.13 -8.54
N LEU A 38 4.18 11.46 -8.12
CA LEU A 38 2.81 11.86 -8.46
C LEU A 38 2.43 13.22 -7.87
N LEU A 39 2.80 13.50 -6.61
CA LEU A 39 2.61 14.81 -5.99
C LEU A 39 3.32 15.91 -6.79
N LYS A 40 4.54 15.64 -7.19
CA LYS A 40 5.35 16.56 -8.00
C LYS A 40 4.69 16.87 -9.35
N HIS A 41 4.13 15.86 -10.01
CA HIS A 41 3.37 16.02 -11.25
C HIS A 41 2.09 16.84 -11.09
N ARG A 42 1.46 16.78 -9.92
CA ARG A 42 0.28 17.60 -9.57
C ARG A 42 0.63 19.05 -9.25
N GLY A 43 1.91 19.37 -9.12
CA GLY A 43 2.38 20.66 -8.67
C GLY A 43 2.43 20.85 -7.15
N ASP A 44 2.23 19.79 -6.39
CA ASP A 44 2.35 19.82 -4.93
C ASP A 44 3.83 19.76 -4.51
N SER A 45 4.26 20.75 -3.75
CA SER A 45 5.63 20.83 -3.25
C SER A 45 5.76 20.14 -1.88
N VAL A 46 5.99 18.83 -1.91
CA VAL A 46 6.21 18.01 -0.71
C VAL A 46 7.51 17.22 -0.87
N GLY A 47 8.43 17.39 0.07
CA GLY A 47 9.70 16.66 0.05
C GLY A 47 9.50 15.17 0.36
N LEU A 48 10.40 14.32 -0.15
CA LEU A 48 10.32 12.87 0.03
C LEU A 48 10.30 12.45 1.50
N THR A 49 11.13 13.06 2.33
CA THR A 49 11.14 12.79 3.79
C THR A 49 9.79 13.10 4.43
N THR A 50 9.13 14.18 4.03
CA THR A 50 7.80 14.56 4.51
C THR A 50 6.75 13.55 4.04
N VAL A 51 6.85 13.07 2.81
CA VAL A 51 5.98 11.99 2.29
C VAL A 51 6.10 10.73 3.16
N TYR A 52 7.31 10.26 3.44
CA TYR A 52 7.54 9.11 4.32
C TYR A 52 6.94 9.29 5.71
N ARG A 53 7.19 10.44 6.35
CA ARG A 53 6.66 10.73 7.69
C ARG A 53 5.14 10.78 7.70
N THR A 54 4.54 11.38 6.68
CA THR A 54 3.09 11.49 6.57
C THR A 54 2.45 10.11 6.35
N LEU A 55 3.03 9.30 5.48
CA LEU A 55 2.57 7.93 5.23
C LEU A 55 2.64 7.08 6.50
N GLN A 56 3.76 7.16 7.23
CA GLN A 56 3.91 6.45 8.50
C GLN A 56 2.87 6.91 9.53
N SER A 57 2.63 8.20 9.65
CA SER A 57 1.61 8.75 10.55
C SER A 57 0.20 8.30 10.18
N LEU A 58 -0.14 8.26 8.90
CA LEU A 58 -1.44 7.78 8.42
C LEU A 58 -1.60 6.26 8.67
N ALA A 59 -0.54 5.49 8.46
CA ALA A 59 -0.53 4.05 8.73
C ALA A 59 -0.69 3.76 10.23
N ASP A 60 0.03 4.47 11.09
CA ASP A 60 -0.07 4.33 12.55
C ASP A 60 -1.47 4.72 13.07
N ALA A 61 -2.14 5.65 12.41
CA ALA A 61 -3.52 6.04 12.71
C ALA A 61 -4.58 5.06 12.14
N GLY A 62 -4.16 4.06 11.39
CA GLY A 62 -5.07 3.11 10.74
C GLY A 62 -5.86 3.67 9.55
N GLU A 63 -5.45 4.81 9.01
CA GLU A 63 -6.12 5.47 7.88
C GLU A 63 -5.70 4.89 6.51
N ILE A 64 -4.53 4.28 6.45
CA ILE A 64 -4.02 3.60 5.25
C ILE A 64 -3.40 2.25 5.61
N ASP A 65 -3.34 1.37 4.64
CA ASP A 65 -2.67 0.08 4.76
C ASP A 65 -1.23 0.16 4.23
N VAL A 66 -0.37 -0.62 4.86
CA VAL A 66 1.02 -0.81 4.46
C VAL A 66 1.25 -2.27 4.12
N LEU A 67 1.89 -2.51 3.00
CA LEU A 67 2.27 -3.84 2.54
C LEU A 67 3.76 -3.82 2.20
N ARG A 68 4.46 -4.92 2.44
CA ARG A 68 5.84 -5.10 1.98
C ARG A 68 5.87 -6.01 0.77
N THR A 69 6.53 -5.55 -0.28
CA THR A 69 6.77 -6.34 -1.48
C THR A 69 7.85 -7.39 -1.26
N ASP A 70 8.03 -8.29 -2.22
CA ASP A 70 9.00 -9.39 -2.12
C ASP A 70 10.45 -8.89 -1.93
N ASP A 71 10.78 -7.69 -2.43
CA ASP A 71 12.06 -7.03 -2.24
C ASP A 71 12.15 -6.20 -0.94
N GLY A 72 11.12 -6.24 -0.10
CA GLY A 72 11.09 -5.58 1.19
C GLY A 72 10.66 -4.11 1.16
N GLU A 73 10.29 -3.57 0.01
CA GLU A 73 9.82 -2.20 -0.12
C GLU A 73 8.42 -2.04 0.50
N ALA A 74 8.23 -0.97 1.29
CA ALA A 74 6.92 -0.60 1.81
C ALA A 74 6.10 0.11 0.73
N VAL A 75 4.87 -0.36 0.54
CA VAL A 75 3.89 0.25 -0.35
C VAL A 75 2.62 0.56 0.42
N TYR A 76 1.92 1.59 0.01
CA TYR A 76 0.82 2.20 0.77
C TYR A 76 -0.43 2.32 -0.07
N ARG A 77 -1.58 2.11 0.55
CA ARG A 77 -2.89 2.25 -0.09
C ARG A 77 -3.93 2.68 0.93
N ARG A 78 -4.81 3.58 0.55
CA ARG A 78 -6.02 3.84 1.31
C ARG A 78 -7.05 2.77 0.95
N CYS A 79 -7.44 1.98 1.95
CA CYS A 79 -8.40 0.91 1.81
C CYS A 79 -9.72 1.25 2.48
N SER A 80 -10.74 0.45 2.22
CA SER A 80 -12.02 0.54 2.94
C SER A 80 -11.83 0.26 4.43
N SER A 81 -12.76 0.75 5.24
CA SER A 81 -12.77 0.45 6.67
C SER A 81 -13.20 -1.00 6.92
N GLY A 82 -12.69 -1.59 7.99
CA GLY A 82 -13.00 -2.95 8.38
C GLY A 82 -11.92 -3.95 7.98
N HIS A 83 -12.10 -5.18 8.43
CA HIS A 83 -11.14 -6.25 8.16
C HIS A 83 -11.27 -6.75 6.73
N HIS A 84 -10.18 -6.75 6.00
CA HIS A 84 -10.09 -7.20 4.63
C HIS A 84 -8.70 -7.77 4.33
N HIS A 85 -8.58 -8.42 3.19
CA HIS A 85 -7.33 -8.93 2.65
C HIS A 85 -7.09 -8.34 1.28
N HIS A 86 -5.90 -8.53 0.74
CA HIS A 86 -5.54 -8.01 -0.58
C HIS A 86 -5.08 -9.13 -1.50
N LEU A 87 -5.48 -9.01 -2.77
CA LEU A 87 -4.90 -9.74 -3.89
C LEU A 87 -4.10 -8.74 -4.73
N VAL A 88 -2.81 -8.94 -4.85
CA VAL A 88 -1.88 -7.98 -5.46
C VAL A 88 -1.11 -8.61 -6.61
N CYS A 89 -1.06 -7.93 -7.73
CA CYS A 89 -0.21 -8.32 -8.85
C CYS A 89 1.25 -7.92 -8.59
N ARG A 90 2.16 -8.90 -8.61
CA ARG A 90 3.60 -8.66 -8.43
C ARG A 90 4.20 -7.77 -9.50
N SER A 91 3.64 -7.78 -10.71
CA SER A 91 4.20 -7.06 -11.85
C SER A 91 3.77 -5.61 -11.93
N CYS A 92 2.47 -5.32 -11.83
CA CYS A 92 1.93 -3.96 -12.02
C CYS A 92 1.39 -3.31 -10.76
N GLY A 93 1.29 -4.04 -9.66
CA GLY A 93 0.75 -3.52 -8.40
C GLY A 93 -0.78 -3.47 -8.33
N ARG A 94 -1.50 -3.93 -9.37
CA ARG A 94 -2.97 -3.99 -9.33
C ARG A 94 -3.43 -4.68 -8.06
N THR A 95 -4.33 -4.04 -7.34
CA THR A 95 -4.80 -4.49 -6.03
C THR A 95 -6.30 -4.63 -6.01
N VAL A 96 -6.76 -5.75 -5.45
CA VAL A 96 -8.19 -6.00 -5.19
C VAL A 96 -8.35 -6.27 -3.69
N GLU A 97 -9.27 -5.58 -3.04
CA GLU A 97 -9.69 -5.94 -1.69
C GLU A 97 -10.58 -7.17 -1.75
N VAL A 98 -10.31 -8.13 -0.90
CA VAL A 98 -11.08 -9.37 -0.81
C VAL A 98 -11.51 -9.63 0.62
N GLU A 99 -12.70 -10.19 0.76
CA GLU A 99 -13.20 -10.71 2.04
C GLU A 99 -12.97 -12.21 2.08
N GLY A 100 -12.56 -12.73 3.23
CA GLY A 100 -12.27 -14.15 3.40
C GLY A 100 -13.01 -14.78 4.57
N PRO A 101 -14.36 -14.92 4.50
CA PRO A 101 -15.12 -15.47 5.64
C PRO A 101 -14.65 -16.85 6.07
N ALA A 102 -14.19 -17.68 5.15
CA ALA A 102 -13.64 -18.99 5.46
C ALA A 102 -12.31 -18.91 6.20
N VAL A 103 -11.46 -17.96 5.83
CA VAL A 103 -10.17 -17.69 6.51
C VAL A 103 -10.43 -17.18 7.93
N GLU A 104 -11.38 -16.26 8.10
CA GLU A 104 -11.79 -15.72 9.40
C GLU A 104 -12.26 -16.84 10.33
N ARG A 105 -13.17 -17.68 9.87
CA ARG A 105 -13.68 -18.81 10.66
C ARG A 105 -12.60 -19.80 11.02
N TRP A 106 -11.69 -20.08 10.09
CA TRP A 106 -10.56 -20.97 10.34
C TRP A 106 -9.61 -20.40 11.40
N ALA A 107 -9.24 -19.13 11.29
CA ALA A 107 -8.36 -18.45 12.27
C ALA A 107 -8.99 -18.42 13.67
N ASP A 108 -10.28 -18.11 13.77
CA ASP A 108 -11.02 -18.13 15.04
C ASP A 108 -11.08 -19.56 15.62
N GLY A 109 -11.25 -20.56 14.79
CA GLY A 109 -11.24 -21.96 15.19
C GLY A 109 -9.91 -22.38 15.77
N VAL A 110 -8.81 -22.05 15.11
CA VAL A 110 -7.44 -22.32 15.59
C VAL A 110 -7.19 -21.65 16.95
N ALA A 111 -7.57 -20.39 17.07
CA ALA A 111 -7.42 -19.63 18.32
C ALA A 111 -8.15 -20.31 19.49
N ARG A 112 -9.41 -20.70 19.28
CA ARG A 112 -10.22 -21.39 20.31
C ARG A 112 -9.63 -22.77 20.68
N GLU A 113 -9.23 -23.55 19.69
CA GLU A 113 -8.65 -24.87 19.89
C GLU A 113 -7.41 -24.84 20.78
N HIS A 114 -6.59 -23.81 20.63
CA HIS A 114 -5.34 -23.64 21.35
C HIS A 114 -5.43 -22.69 22.55
N GLY A 115 -6.62 -22.14 22.86
CA GLY A 115 -6.85 -21.30 24.04
C GLY A 115 -6.26 -19.90 23.94
N PHE A 116 -6.14 -19.35 22.73
CA PHE A 116 -5.63 -18.00 22.50
C PHE A 116 -6.78 -16.98 22.49
N VAL A 117 -6.53 -15.79 23.03
CA VAL A 117 -7.42 -14.62 23.03
C VAL A 117 -6.73 -13.45 22.33
N ASP A 118 -7.49 -12.44 21.92
CA ASP A 118 -7.00 -11.24 21.24
C ASP A 118 -6.15 -11.57 20.00
N VAL A 119 -6.61 -12.53 19.22
CA VAL A 119 -5.91 -13.03 18.02
C VAL A 119 -6.15 -12.11 16.84
N ALA A 120 -5.07 -11.71 16.19
CA ALA A 120 -5.09 -11.02 14.91
C ALA A 120 -4.34 -11.86 13.87
N HIS A 121 -4.70 -11.68 12.61
CA HIS A 121 -4.00 -12.31 11.50
C HIS A 121 -3.81 -11.34 10.35
N THR A 122 -2.81 -11.61 9.53
CA THR A 122 -2.59 -10.93 8.27
C THR A 122 -2.55 -11.96 7.16
N LEU A 123 -3.19 -11.66 6.04
CA LEU A 123 -3.18 -12.49 4.85
C LEU A 123 -3.11 -11.59 3.63
N GLU A 124 -2.07 -11.76 2.84
CA GLU A 124 -1.91 -11.11 1.55
C GLU A 124 -1.69 -12.18 0.49
N ILE A 125 -2.35 -12.03 -0.64
CA ILE A 125 -2.27 -12.97 -1.75
C ILE A 125 -1.59 -12.28 -2.92
N PHE A 126 -0.51 -12.87 -3.43
CA PHE A 126 0.26 -12.34 -4.55
C PHE A 126 0.13 -13.23 -5.77
N GLY A 127 0.03 -12.62 -6.92
CA GLY A 127 -0.04 -13.34 -8.19
C GLY A 127 0.32 -12.43 -9.36
N THR A 128 0.00 -12.89 -10.56
CA THR A 128 0.17 -12.13 -11.80
C THR A 128 -1.20 -11.90 -12.41
N CYS A 129 -1.63 -10.65 -12.58
CA CYS A 129 -2.94 -10.36 -13.16
C CYS A 129 -3.01 -10.79 -14.63
N ALA A 130 -4.21 -10.94 -15.15
CA ALA A 130 -4.44 -11.44 -16.51
C ALA A 130 -3.71 -10.60 -17.59
N VAL A 131 -3.69 -9.29 -17.43
CA VAL A 131 -2.99 -8.38 -18.37
C VAL A 131 -1.49 -8.64 -18.36
N CYS A 132 -0.87 -8.72 -17.18
CA CYS A 132 0.55 -8.98 -17.03
C CYS A 132 0.91 -10.41 -17.48
N ALA A 133 0.08 -11.39 -17.17
CA ALA A 133 0.28 -12.76 -17.62
C ALA A 133 0.26 -12.87 -19.15
N ALA A 134 -0.66 -12.19 -19.81
CA ALA A 134 -0.72 -12.15 -21.27
C ALA A 134 0.50 -11.45 -21.88
N ALA A 135 0.95 -10.34 -21.28
CA ALA A 135 2.16 -9.63 -21.73
C ALA A 135 3.42 -10.49 -21.57
N GLN A 136 3.56 -11.22 -20.47
CA GLN A 136 4.68 -12.13 -20.22
C GLN A 136 4.68 -13.32 -21.19
N ALA A 137 3.52 -13.88 -21.51
CA ALA A 137 3.37 -14.96 -22.48
C ALA A 137 3.74 -14.48 -23.89
N ALA A 138 3.32 -13.30 -24.30
CA ALA A 138 3.69 -12.70 -25.57
C ALA A 138 5.20 -12.44 -25.67
N ALA A 139 5.84 -11.94 -24.63
CA ALA A 139 7.27 -11.71 -24.57
C ALA A 139 8.07 -13.04 -24.67
N ALA A 140 7.61 -14.09 -23.99
CA ALA A 140 8.23 -15.42 -24.05
C ALA A 140 8.14 -16.03 -25.45
N GLN A 141 7.02 -15.86 -26.16
CA GLN A 141 6.84 -16.31 -27.54
C GLN A 141 7.77 -15.56 -28.52
N ALA A 142 7.93 -14.24 -28.34
CA ALA A 142 8.83 -13.44 -29.16
C ALA A 142 10.30 -13.88 -29.02
N THR A 143 10.73 -14.29 -27.82
CA THR A 143 12.10 -14.76 -27.55
C THR A 143 12.37 -16.15 -28.18
N GLN A 144 11.34 -16.98 -28.37
CA GLN A 144 11.46 -18.29 -28.98
C GLN A 144 11.47 -18.25 -30.52
N ALA A 145 11.08 -17.14 -31.13
CA ALA A 145 11.02 -16.95 -32.58
C ALA A 145 12.34 -16.46 -33.22
N GLU A 146 13.38 -16.19 -32.45
CA GLU A 146 14.75 -15.88 -32.89
C GLU A 146 15.59 -17.19 -32.83
#